data_3438f4be0b981c6d0d9a286660965337
#
_entry.id   3438f4be0b981c6d0d9a286660965337
#
_cell.length_a   1.000
_cell.length_b   1.000
_cell.length_c   1.000
_cell.angle_alpha   90.00
_cell.angle_beta   90.00
_cell.angle_gamma   90.00
#
_symmetry.space_group_name_H-M   'P 1'
#
loop_
_entity.id
_entity.type
_entity.pdbx_description
1 polymer ?
#
loop_
_entity_poly.entity_id
_entity_poly.type
_entity_poly.pdbx_seq_one_letter_code
_entity_poly.pdbx_strand_id
1 'polypeptide(L)'
;PLATPIEVLEGSGAANSEAVDVDTLPGTNFRYSGGGYTAFQVAMEDVSGKTFTALMDELVLKPAQMNASSYEQPLPKTLWPMAATGHANGQVVEGKFHNHPEQAAASLWTTPSDLAKFSLAVMKAARGDIDAFLTPEMTQQFLTPQRNSWGLGPRLYEQDDQVIGFHHGGANKGF
;
A
#
# COMPACT_ATOMS: atom_id res chain seq x y z
N PRO A 1 6.46 16.26 -15.39
CA PRO A 1 6.54 14.81 -15.26
C PRO A 1 6.31 14.39 -13.81
N LEU A 2 5.86 13.16 -13.58
CA LEU A 2 5.80 12.57 -12.25
C LEU A 2 7.23 12.25 -11.80
N ALA A 3 7.55 12.47 -10.53
CA ALA A 3 8.84 12.07 -9.97
C ALA A 3 9.00 10.54 -10.03
N THR A 4 10.22 10.06 -10.11
CA THR A 4 10.53 8.65 -9.90
C THR A 4 10.58 8.33 -8.41
N PRO A 5 10.40 7.07 -7.98
CA PRO A 5 10.59 6.68 -6.58
C PRO A 5 11.98 7.06 -6.02
N ILE A 6 13.03 6.98 -6.85
CA ILE A 6 14.39 7.40 -6.47
C ILE A 6 14.45 8.90 -6.22
N GLU A 7 13.91 9.73 -7.12
CA GLU A 7 13.86 11.18 -6.89
C GLU A 7 13.10 11.55 -5.62
N VAL A 8 12.02 10.81 -5.28
CA VAL A 8 11.31 11.00 -4.02
C VAL A 8 12.19 10.66 -2.81
N LEU A 9 12.92 9.55 -2.85
CA LEU A 9 13.83 9.16 -1.77
C LEU A 9 14.98 10.14 -1.59
N GLU A 10 15.50 10.70 -2.68
CA GLU A 10 16.61 11.67 -2.67
C GLU A 10 16.15 13.13 -2.44
N GLY A 11 14.85 13.41 -2.50
CA GLY A 11 14.35 14.79 -2.47
C GLY A 11 14.83 15.62 -3.66
N SER A 12 14.98 14.99 -4.82
CA SER A 12 15.60 15.57 -6.01
C SER A 12 14.66 15.62 -7.21
N GLY A 13 15.09 16.17 -8.34
CA GLY A 13 14.37 16.15 -9.62
C GLY A 13 12.98 16.77 -9.53
N ALA A 14 11.94 15.97 -9.82
CA ALA A 14 10.55 16.37 -9.77
C ALA A 14 9.85 16.09 -8.42
N ALA A 15 10.58 15.61 -7.41
CA ALA A 15 10.05 15.41 -6.06
C ALA A 15 9.61 16.74 -5.43
N ASN A 16 8.54 16.69 -4.65
CA ASN A 16 8.01 17.83 -3.91
C ASN A 16 8.13 17.63 -2.38
N SER A 17 8.99 16.72 -1.96
CA SER A 17 9.33 16.40 -0.57
C SER A 17 10.83 16.51 -0.34
N GLU A 18 11.24 16.64 0.92
CA GLU A 18 12.63 16.50 1.33
C GLU A 18 13.10 15.05 1.17
N ALA A 19 14.42 14.84 1.17
CA ALA A 19 15.00 13.50 1.14
C ALA A 19 14.53 12.63 2.31
N VAL A 20 14.47 11.34 2.09
CA VAL A 20 14.14 10.35 3.13
C VAL A 20 15.44 9.95 3.83
N ASP A 21 15.61 10.39 5.07
CA ASP A 21 16.79 10.10 5.87
C ASP A 21 16.55 8.90 6.82
N VAL A 22 17.60 8.07 6.97
CA VAL A 22 17.65 7.01 7.98
C VAL A 22 18.40 7.56 9.20
N ASP A 23 17.66 8.09 10.17
CA ASP A 23 18.20 8.81 11.32
C ASP A 23 18.22 7.99 12.63
N THR A 24 17.81 6.73 12.60
CA THR A 24 17.81 5.83 13.75
C THR A 24 18.32 4.45 13.38
N LEU A 25 18.92 3.75 14.35
CA LEU A 25 19.36 2.37 14.14
C LEU A 25 18.14 1.45 13.94
N PRO A 26 18.15 0.60 12.91
CA PRO A 26 17.09 -0.38 12.68
C PRO A 26 16.82 -1.24 13.94
N GLY A 27 15.53 -1.47 14.23
CA GLY A 27 15.11 -2.27 15.38
C GLY A 27 15.06 -1.54 16.74
N THR A 28 15.57 -0.31 16.85
CA THR A 28 15.58 0.42 18.12
C THR A 28 14.22 1.05 18.44
N ASN A 29 13.59 1.69 17.47
CA ASN A 29 12.32 2.40 17.63
C ASN A 29 11.32 2.00 16.56
N PHE A 30 10.03 2.12 16.87
CA PHE A 30 8.98 2.11 15.87
C PHE A 30 8.78 3.53 15.35
N ARG A 31 8.82 3.68 14.02
CA ARG A 31 8.40 4.90 13.33
C ARG A 31 7.63 4.53 12.07
N TYR A 32 6.40 5.02 11.96
CA TYR A 32 5.62 4.91 10.74
C TYR A 32 6.31 5.69 9.61
N SER A 33 6.50 5.08 8.44
CA SER A 33 7.29 5.69 7.37
C SER A 33 6.75 5.35 5.98
N GLY A 34 6.19 6.33 5.29
CA GLY A 34 5.90 6.23 3.85
C GLY A 34 7.17 6.11 3.02
N GLY A 35 8.23 6.84 3.38
CA GLY A 35 9.54 6.74 2.72
C GLY A 35 10.15 5.33 2.83
N GLY A 36 9.96 4.64 3.94
CA GLY A 36 10.37 3.25 4.09
C GLY A 36 9.66 2.33 3.10
N TYR A 37 8.37 2.54 2.86
CA TYR A 37 7.61 1.80 1.85
C TYR A 37 8.04 2.17 0.43
N THR A 38 8.44 3.41 0.16
CA THR A 38 8.99 3.81 -1.14
C THR A 38 10.35 3.13 -1.39
N ALA A 39 11.22 3.04 -0.38
CA ALA A 39 12.46 2.28 -0.48
C ALA A 39 12.20 0.78 -0.71
N PHE A 40 11.19 0.21 -0.04
CA PHE A 40 10.78 -1.17 -0.25
C PHE A 40 10.23 -1.40 -1.67
N GLN A 41 9.47 -0.45 -2.23
CA GLN A 41 9.03 -0.48 -3.63
C GLN A 41 10.20 -0.61 -4.58
N VAL A 42 11.22 0.26 -4.44
CA VAL A 42 12.43 0.21 -5.28
C VAL A 42 13.13 -1.14 -5.16
N ALA A 43 13.31 -1.64 -3.94
CA ALA A 43 13.93 -2.95 -3.71
C ALA A 43 13.16 -4.11 -4.39
N MET A 44 11.82 -4.08 -4.35
CA MET A 44 10.99 -5.07 -5.03
C MET A 44 11.14 -5.00 -6.55
N GLU A 45 11.19 -3.81 -7.12
CA GLU A 45 11.39 -3.59 -8.56
C GLU A 45 12.77 -4.08 -9.00
N ASP A 46 13.82 -3.74 -8.24
CA ASP A 46 15.20 -4.17 -8.53
C ASP A 46 15.37 -5.69 -8.49
N VAL A 47 14.85 -6.34 -7.45
CA VAL A 47 14.97 -7.80 -7.28
C VAL A 47 14.15 -8.57 -8.31
N SER A 48 12.97 -8.08 -8.69
CA SER A 48 12.07 -8.79 -9.60
C SER A 48 12.28 -8.46 -11.07
N GLY A 49 12.88 -7.30 -11.39
CA GLY A 49 12.95 -6.75 -12.74
C GLY A 49 11.58 -6.34 -13.32
N LYS A 50 10.56 -6.20 -12.47
CA LYS A 50 9.20 -5.79 -12.84
C LYS A 50 8.84 -4.45 -12.20
N THR A 51 7.93 -3.70 -12.80
CA THR A 51 7.36 -2.51 -12.16
C THR A 51 6.51 -2.89 -10.96
N PHE A 52 6.41 -2.01 -9.97
CA PHE A 52 5.57 -2.23 -8.78
C PHE A 52 4.11 -2.51 -9.16
N THR A 53 3.57 -1.78 -10.13
CA THR A 53 2.22 -2.03 -10.66
C THR A 53 2.05 -3.46 -11.15
N ALA A 54 3.00 -3.96 -11.96
CA ALA A 54 2.94 -5.33 -12.48
C ALA A 54 3.05 -6.38 -11.38
N LEU A 55 3.91 -6.15 -10.38
CA LEU A 55 4.03 -7.02 -9.21
C LEU A 55 2.73 -7.09 -8.42
N MET A 56 2.13 -5.94 -8.11
CA MET A 56 0.90 -5.89 -7.32
C MET A 56 -0.28 -6.50 -8.08
N ASP A 57 -0.35 -6.31 -9.38
CA ASP A 57 -1.37 -6.94 -10.22
C ASP A 57 -1.25 -8.47 -10.21
N GLU A 58 -0.04 -8.98 -10.35
CA GLU A 58 0.25 -10.42 -10.36
C GLU A 58 0.08 -11.08 -8.99
N LEU A 59 0.64 -10.45 -7.94
CA LEU A 59 0.77 -11.09 -6.63
C LEU A 59 -0.40 -10.80 -5.68
N VAL A 60 -1.15 -9.71 -5.91
CA VAL A 60 -2.20 -9.26 -4.99
C VAL A 60 -3.53 -9.08 -5.68
N LEU A 61 -3.62 -8.19 -6.68
CA LEU A 61 -4.92 -7.78 -7.22
C LEU A 61 -5.64 -8.93 -7.91
N LYS A 62 -4.97 -9.66 -8.79
CA LYS A 62 -5.56 -10.83 -9.47
C LYS A 62 -5.89 -11.97 -8.51
N PRO A 63 -4.96 -12.44 -7.64
CA PRO A 63 -5.28 -13.50 -6.69
C PRO A 63 -6.43 -13.14 -5.72
N ALA A 64 -6.51 -11.89 -5.26
CA ALA A 64 -7.59 -11.40 -4.42
C ALA A 64 -8.86 -11.01 -5.19
N GLN A 65 -8.87 -11.16 -6.54
CA GLN A 65 -9.99 -10.79 -7.42
C GLN A 65 -10.41 -9.31 -7.32
N MET A 66 -9.45 -8.42 -7.11
CA MET A 66 -9.64 -6.98 -6.97
C MET A 66 -9.69 -6.30 -8.36
N ASN A 67 -10.67 -6.67 -9.17
CA ASN A 67 -10.74 -6.33 -10.60
C ASN A 67 -11.07 -4.85 -10.89
N ALA A 68 -11.47 -4.08 -9.90
CA ALA A 68 -11.73 -2.64 -9.98
C ALA A 68 -10.64 -1.82 -9.27
N SER A 69 -9.46 -2.41 -9.11
CA SER A 69 -8.32 -1.78 -8.43
C SER A 69 -7.11 -1.66 -9.35
N SER A 70 -6.26 -0.66 -9.09
CA SER A 70 -5.04 -0.43 -9.87
C SER A 70 -4.00 0.34 -9.06
N TYR A 71 -2.72 0.05 -9.30
CA TYR A 71 -1.59 0.84 -8.80
C TYR A 71 -1.00 1.77 -9.87
N GLU A 72 -1.65 1.89 -11.05
CA GLU A 72 -1.12 2.73 -12.12
C GLU A 72 -1.09 4.21 -11.75
N GLN A 73 0.06 4.84 -12.01
CA GLN A 73 0.29 6.27 -11.81
C GLN A 73 1.02 6.87 -13.02
N PRO A 74 0.45 7.85 -13.71
CA PRO A 74 -0.91 8.39 -13.54
C PRO A 74 -2.01 7.35 -13.84
N LEU A 75 -3.17 7.51 -13.17
CA LEU A 75 -4.33 6.66 -13.47
C LEU A 75 -4.70 6.77 -14.96
N PRO A 76 -4.86 5.65 -15.69
CA PRO A 76 -5.26 5.66 -17.09
C PRO A 76 -6.57 6.42 -17.33
N LYS A 77 -6.63 7.23 -18.38
CA LYS A 77 -7.83 8.03 -18.69
C LYS A 77 -9.10 7.20 -18.85
N THR A 78 -8.98 5.94 -19.24
CA THR A 78 -10.08 4.99 -19.35
C THR A 78 -10.74 4.67 -18.01
N LEU A 79 -10.00 4.82 -16.89
CA LEU A 79 -10.50 4.59 -15.53
C LEU A 79 -11.03 5.87 -14.86
N TRP A 80 -10.76 7.05 -15.41
CA TRP A 80 -11.20 8.33 -14.84
C TRP A 80 -12.71 8.43 -14.56
N PRO A 81 -13.61 7.88 -15.39
CA PRO A 81 -15.05 7.91 -15.09
C PRO A 81 -15.44 7.20 -13.80
N MET A 82 -14.61 6.25 -13.33
CA MET A 82 -14.85 5.50 -12.09
C MET A 82 -14.09 6.09 -10.90
N ALA A 83 -13.13 6.99 -11.14
CA ALA A 83 -12.34 7.59 -10.07
C ALA A 83 -13.14 8.67 -9.35
N ALA A 84 -13.14 8.62 -8.02
CA ALA A 84 -13.70 9.68 -7.21
C ALA A 84 -12.91 10.98 -7.40
N THR A 85 -13.58 12.11 -7.23
CA THR A 85 -12.95 13.43 -7.26
C THR A 85 -12.55 13.83 -5.85
N GLY A 86 -11.28 14.17 -5.65
CA GLY A 86 -10.78 14.66 -4.37
C GLY A 86 -11.30 16.06 -4.04
N HIS A 87 -11.58 16.31 -2.75
CA HIS A 87 -12.02 17.60 -2.25
C HIS A 87 -11.17 18.03 -1.06
N ALA A 88 -10.76 19.29 -1.05
CA ALA A 88 -10.06 19.91 0.07
C ALA A 88 -10.72 21.26 0.39
N ASN A 89 -11.04 21.52 1.66
CA ASN A 89 -11.72 22.74 2.11
C ASN A 89 -13.01 23.05 1.33
N GLY A 90 -13.78 22.00 0.98
CA GLY A 90 -15.05 22.16 0.24
C GLY A 90 -14.88 22.44 -1.27
N GLN A 91 -13.66 22.44 -1.78
CA GLN A 91 -13.36 22.65 -3.20
C GLN A 91 -12.78 21.39 -3.84
N VAL A 92 -13.05 21.19 -5.12
CA VAL A 92 -12.40 20.13 -5.91
C VAL A 92 -10.89 20.40 -5.98
N VAL A 93 -10.07 19.39 -5.72
CA VAL A 93 -8.62 19.54 -5.94
C VAL A 93 -8.32 19.71 -7.43
N GLU A 94 -7.31 20.54 -7.74
CA GLU A 94 -6.89 20.78 -9.12
C GLU A 94 -6.55 19.45 -9.82
N GLY A 95 -7.07 19.26 -11.04
CA GLY A 95 -6.92 18.02 -11.79
C GLY A 95 -7.77 16.84 -11.29
N LYS A 96 -8.68 17.06 -10.32
CA LYS A 96 -9.58 16.12 -9.66
C LYS A 96 -8.92 15.21 -8.62
N PHE A 97 -7.67 14.81 -8.80
CA PHE A 97 -6.90 13.96 -7.88
C PHE A 97 -5.40 14.15 -8.12
N HIS A 98 -4.59 13.81 -7.14
CA HIS A 98 -3.14 13.80 -7.25
C HIS A 98 -2.63 12.45 -7.73
N ASN A 99 -1.42 12.46 -8.32
CA ASN A 99 -0.68 11.26 -8.64
C ASN A 99 0.41 11.07 -7.57
N HIS A 100 0.67 9.84 -7.21
CA HIS A 100 1.64 9.47 -6.19
C HIS A 100 2.66 8.48 -6.76
N PRO A 101 3.92 8.89 -7.02
CA PRO A 101 4.97 7.97 -7.46
C PRO A 101 5.34 6.95 -6.38
N GLU A 102 5.05 7.26 -5.11
CA GLU A 102 5.19 6.39 -3.94
C GLU A 102 4.08 5.32 -3.93
N GLN A 103 4.11 4.44 -4.92
CA GLN A 103 3.02 3.49 -5.17
C GLN A 103 2.77 2.56 -3.99
N ALA A 104 3.82 2.04 -3.35
CA ALA A 104 3.69 1.18 -2.19
C ALA A 104 3.11 1.89 -0.95
N ALA A 105 3.29 3.21 -0.86
CA ALA A 105 2.85 4.00 0.28
C ALA A 105 1.45 4.60 0.11
N ALA A 106 1.04 5.00 -1.11
CA ALA A 106 -0.09 5.90 -1.26
C ALA A 106 -0.94 5.76 -2.55
N SER A 107 -0.66 4.80 -3.45
CA SER A 107 -1.18 4.89 -4.83
C SER A 107 -2.29 3.91 -5.19
N LEU A 108 -2.81 3.13 -4.26
CA LEU A 108 -3.86 2.17 -4.58
C LEU A 108 -5.18 2.88 -4.93
N TRP A 109 -5.58 2.78 -6.18
CA TRP A 109 -6.96 3.03 -6.60
C TRP A 109 -7.78 1.77 -6.37
N THR A 110 -8.88 1.88 -5.64
CA THR A 110 -9.67 0.70 -5.27
C THR A 110 -11.12 1.06 -4.97
N THR A 111 -11.92 0.03 -4.69
CA THR A 111 -13.30 0.16 -4.24
C THR A 111 -13.48 -0.53 -2.88
N PRO A 112 -14.49 -0.15 -2.08
CA PRO A 112 -14.81 -0.88 -0.85
C PRO A 112 -15.04 -2.37 -1.07
N SER A 113 -15.65 -2.74 -2.22
CA SER A 113 -15.88 -4.14 -2.57
C SER A 113 -14.59 -4.92 -2.80
N ASP A 114 -13.60 -4.31 -3.45
CA ASP A 114 -12.29 -4.96 -3.67
C ASP A 114 -11.48 -5.05 -2.38
N LEU A 115 -11.53 -4.02 -1.51
CA LEU A 115 -10.94 -4.12 -0.17
C LEU A 115 -11.59 -5.22 0.67
N ALA A 116 -12.90 -5.41 0.56
CA ALA A 116 -13.57 -6.53 1.22
C ALA A 116 -13.09 -7.89 0.69
N LYS A 117 -12.88 -8.03 -0.63
CA LYS A 117 -12.30 -9.26 -1.21
C LYS A 117 -10.90 -9.52 -0.68
N PHE A 118 -10.03 -8.50 -0.62
CA PHE A 118 -8.70 -8.63 -0.01
C PHE A 118 -8.80 -9.11 1.44
N SER A 119 -9.65 -8.48 2.25
CA SER A 119 -9.84 -8.86 3.65
C SER A 119 -10.33 -10.31 3.78
N LEU A 120 -11.29 -10.72 2.95
CA LEU A 120 -11.77 -12.10 2.91
C LEU A 120 -10.69 -13.09 2.47
N ALA A 121 -9.82 -12.69 1.51
CA ALA A 121 -8.70 -13.52 1.07
C ALA A 121 -7.67 -13.73 2.20
N VAL A 122 -7.34 -12.69 2.97
CA VAL A 122 -6.49 -12.79 4.16
C VAL A 122 -7.15 -13.68 5.23
N MET A 123 -8.46 -13.52 5.48
CA MET A 123 -9.19 -14.35 6.44
C MET A 123 -9.21 -15.83 6.04
N LYS A 124 -9.35 -16.15 4.76
CA LYS A 124 -9.23 -17.53 4.24
C LYS A 124 -7.84 -18.09 4.50
N ALA A 125 -6.80 -17.32 4.18
CA ALA A 125 -5.42 -17.71 4.45
C ALA A 125 -5.17 -17.97 5.94
N ALA A 126 -5.70 -17.11 6.82
CA ALA A 126 -5.60 -17.28 8.27
C ALA A 126 -6.31 -18.54 8.81
N ARG A 127 -7.33 -19.04 8.10
CA ARG A 127 -8.00 -20.31 8.42
C ARG A 127 -7.31 -21.53 7.85
N GLY A 128 -6.28 -21.35 7.01
CA GLY A 128 -5.59 -22.45 6.36
C GLY A 128 -6.29 -23.01 5.14
N ASP A 129 -7.14 -22.23 4.46
CA ASP A 129 -7.81 -22.67 3.23
C ASP A 129 -6.76 -22.98 2.15
N ILE A 130 -6.96 -24.11 1.43
CA ILE A 130 -5.98 -24.65 0.47
C ILE A 130 -5.71 -23.68 -0.70
N ASP A 131 -6.71 -22.93 -1.14
CA ASP A 131 -6.63 -22.00 -2.28
C ASP A 131 -6.37 -20.55 -1.83
N ALA A 132 -5.80 -20.36 -0.64
CA ALA A 132 -5.46 -19.03 -0.15
C ALA A 132 -4.29 -18.44 -0.95
N PHE A 133 -4.35 -17.12 -1.23
CA PHE A 133 -3.28 -16.43 -1.99
C PHE A 133 -2.00 -16.18 -1.16
N LEU A 134 -2.09 -16.25 0.15
CA LEU A 134 -0.95 -16.25 1.07
C LEU A 134 -0.72 -17.65 1.61
N THR A 135 0.54 -18.07 1.71
CA THR A 135 0.86 -19.31 2.41
C THR A 135 0.59 -19.19 3.91
N PRO A 136 0.42 -20.31 4.63
CA PRO A 136 0.24 -20.28 6.09
C PRO A 136 1.37 -19.52 6.81
N GLU A 137 2.62 -19.72 6.38
CA GLU A 137 3.80 -19.04 6.95
C GLU A 137 3.77 -17.54 6.70
N MET A 138 3.44 -17.10 5.49
CA MET A 138 3.30 -15.69 5.14
C MET A 138 2.14 -15.04 5.90
N THR A 139 1.01 -15.76 6.03
CA THR A 139 -0.15 -15.28 6.78
C THR A 139 0.18 -15.12 8.26
N GLN A 140 0.89 -16.07 8.83
CA GLN A 140 1.37 -15.98 10.21
C GLN A 140 2.27 -14.76 10.40
N GLN A 141 3.24 -14.53 9.50
CA GLN A 141 4.12 -13.35 9.57
C GLN A 141 3.34 -12.05 9.44
N PHE A 142 2.39 -11.99 8.48
CA PHE A 142 1.55 -10.82 8.24
C PHE A 142 0.71 -10.43 9.47
N LEU A 143 0.16 -11.42 10.18
CA LEU A 143 -0.73 -11.26 11.34
C LEU A 143 -0.02 -11.41 12.70
N THR A 144 1.30 -11.52 12.74
CA THR A 144 2.04 -11.56 14.00
C THR A 144 2.46 -10.14 14.40
N PRO A 145 2.13 -9.69 15.63
CA PRO A 145 2.60 -8.41 16.13
C PRO A 145 4.13 -8.32 16.15
N GLN A 146 4.67 -7.35 15.43
CA GLN A 146 6.12 -7.09 15.39
C GLN A 146 6.50 -6.06 16.45
N ARG A 147 5.78 -4.94 16.52
CA ARG A 147 5.97 -3.88 17.53
C ARG A 147 4.71 -3.02 17.62
N ASN A 148 4.31 -2.65 18.84
CA ASN A 148 3.16 -1.77 19.09
C ASN A 148 1.87 -2.20 18.37
N SER A 149 1.56 -3.49 18.37
CA SER A 149 0.43 -4.10 17.67
C SER A 149 0.46 -3.92 16.14
N TRP A 150 1.61 -3.64 15.53
CA TRP A 150 1.79 -3.66 14.09
C TRP A 150 2.28 -5.02 13.61
N GLY A 151 1.56 -5.61 12.65
CA GLY A 151 2.05 -6.74 11.87
C GLY A 151 2.96 -6.29 10.72
N LEU A 152 3.13 -7.13 9.71
CA LEU A 152 3.84 -6.74 8.50
C LEU A 152 2.88 -5.98 7.55
N GLY A 153 2.66 -4.70 7.85
CA GLY A 153 1.79 -3.79 7.12
C GLY A 153 0.62 -3.29 7.96
N PRO A 154 -0.36 -4.11 8.34
CA PRO A 154 -1.53 -3.64 9.07
C PRO A 154 -1.25 -3.50 10.57
N ARG A 155 -2.04 -2.66 11.22
CA ARG A 155 -2.20 -2.70 12.67
C ARG A 155 -3.17 -3.81 13.04
N LEU A 156 -2.88 -4.51 14.14
CA LEU A 156 -3.63 -5.68 14.60
C LEU A 156 -4.51 -5.33 15.79
N TYR A 157 -5.68 -5.92 15.83
CA TYR A 157 -6.53 -5.95 17.01
C TYR A 157 -6.28 -7.25 17.75
N GLU A 158 -5.92 -7.14 19.04
CA GLU A 158 -5.63 -8.26 19.92
C GLU A 158 -6.65 -8.33 21.04
N GLN A 159 -7.13 -9.53 21.35
CA GLN A 159 -7.98 -9.83 22.48
C GLN A 159 -7.59 -11.21 23.04
N ASP A 160 -7.38 -11.30 24.35
CA ASP A 160 -7.01 -12.55 25.04
C ASP A 160 -5.79 -13.24 24.37
N ASP A 161 -4.74 -12.45 24.07
CA ASP A 161 -3.52 -12.86 23.37
C ASP A 161 -3.74 -13.43 21.94
N GLN A 162 -4.89 -13.18 21.36
CA GLN A 162 -5.22 -13.57 20.00
C GLN A 162 -5.43 -12.37 19.08
N VAL A 163 -4.93 -12.44 17.87
CA VAL A 163 -5.25 -11.48 16.82
C VAL A 163 -6.66 -11.78 16.28
N ILE A 164 -7.58 -10.85 16.54
CA ILE A 164 -8.99 -10.95 16.15
C ILE A 164 -9.34 -10.12 14.93
N GLY A 165 -8.42 -9.29 14.47
CA GLY A 165 -8.64 -8.45 13.29
C GLY A 165 -7.42 -7.63 12.92
N PHE A 166 -7.50 -6.98 11.78
CA PHE A 166 -6.47 -6.08 11.29
C PHE A 166 -7.09 -4.86 10.62
N HIS A 167 -6.38 -3.75 10.61
CA HIS A 167 -6.79 -2.54 9.91
C HIS A 167 -5.61 -1.69 9.48
N HIS A 168 -5.84 -0.81 8.52
CA HIS A 168 -4.94 0.26 8.17
C HIS A 168 -5.75 1.48 7.75
N GLY A 169 -5.36 2.65 8.21
CA GLY A 169 -5.94 3.92 7.77
C GLY A 169 -5.16 4.50 6.59
N GLY A 170 -5.76 5.48 5.93
CA GLY A 170 -5.09 6.24 4.88
C GLY A 170 -5.69 7.63 4.77
N ALA A 171 -4.88 8.57 4.27
CA ALA A 171 -5.34 9.92 3.94
C ALA A 171 -4.44 10.47 2.82
N ASN A 172 -5.01 10.64 1.66
CA ASN A 172 -4.39 11.38 0.56
C ASN A 172 -5.07 12.74 0.43
N LYS A 173 -4.39 13.70 -0.21
CA LYS A 173 -4.96 15.04 -0.38
C LYS A 173 -6.27 14.97 -1.17
N GLY A 174 -7.36 15.31 -0.49
CA GLY A 174 -8.70 15.34 -1.07
C GLY A 174 -9.52 14.05 -0.83
N PHE A 175 -8.98 13.07 -0.12
CA PHE A 175 -9.65 11.80 0.19
C PHE A 175 -9.57 11.47 1.67
#